data_aab8090fb7078074f1e85eb79236dacb
#
_entry.id   aab8090fb7078074f1e85eb79236dacb
#
_cell.length_a   1.000
_cell.length_b   1.000
_cell.length_c   1.000
_cell.angle_alpha   90.00
_cell.angle_beta   90.00
_cell.angle_gamma   90.00
#
_symmetry.space_group_name_H-M   'P 1'
#
loop_
_entity.id
_entity.type
_entity.pdbx_description
1 polymer ?
#
loop_
_entity_poly.entity_id
_entity_poly.type
_entity_poly.pdbx_seq_one_letter_code
_entity_poly.pdbx_strand_id
1 'polypeptide(L)'
;DASRKAARFVRFCDCFNIPIVTFVDVPGFLPGVAQEHTGIIKHGAKLLYAYCEATVPKLTVITRKAYGGAYDVMSSKHIRGDYNVAWPTAEIAVMGPKGAVEILFKKEIAEADDPTAAMDRRVAEYTEKFA
;
A
#
# COMPACT_ATOMS: atom_id res chain seq x y z
N ASP A 1 -0.85 16.03 2.11
CA ASP A 1 0.16 16.84 1.39
C ASP A 1 1.12 15.98 0.55
N ALA A 2 1.66 14.86 1.05
CA ALA A 2 2.61 14.02 0.32
C ALA A 2 2.08 13.58 -1.06
N SER A 3 0.85 13.06 -1.15
CA SER A 3 0.25 12.64 -2.41
C SER A 3 0.10 13.77 -3.42
N ARG A 4 -0.22 14.98 -2.94
CA ARG A 4 -0.31 16.16 -3.83
C ARG A 4 1.05 16.56 -4.40
N LYS A 5 2.07 16.55 -3.56
CA LYS A 5 3.46 16.83 -3.97
C LYS A 5 3.94 15.78 -4.98
N ALA A 6 3.72 14.50 -4.66
CA ALA A 6 4.11 13.40 -5.53
C ALA A 6 3.37 13.44 -6.89
N ALA A 7 2.07 13.71 -6.91
CA ALA A 7 1.31 13.84 -8.15
C ALA A 7 1.85 14.98 -9.05
N ARG A 8 2.20 16.12 -8.46
CA ARG A 8 2.83 17.21 -9.22
C ARG A 8 4.20 16.81 -9.77
N PHE A 9 4.98 16.09 -8.98
CA PHE A 9 6.31 15.62 -9.40
C PHE A 9 6.20 14.62 -10.55
N VAL A 10 5.29 13.65 -10.48
CA VAL A 10 5.05 12.67 -11.56
C VAL A 10 4.66 13.39 -12.85
N ARG A 11 3.74 14.34 -12.78
CA ARG A 11 3.32 15.12 -13.96
C ARG A 11 4.45 16.00 -14.52
N PHE A 12 5.29 16.55 -13.65
CA PHE A 12 6.49 17.27 -14.07
C PHE A 12 7.45 16.34 -14.85
N CYS A 13 7.74 15.16 -14.30
CA CYS A 13 8.60 14.18 -14.97
C CYS A 13 8.04 13.78 -16.34
N ASP A 14 6.74 13.54 -16.42
CA ASP A 14 6.07 13.19 -17.68
C ASP A 14 6.18 14.33 -18.70
N CYS A 15 5.94 15.57 -18.27
CA CYS A 15 6.03 16.75 -19.14
C CYS A 15 7.43 16.95 -19.74
N PHE A 16 8.48 16.62 -19.01
CA PHE A 16 9.87 16.77 -19.44
C PHE A 16 10.53 15.47 -19.90
N ASN A 17 9.75 14.42 -20.13
CA ASN A 17 10.22 13.11 -20.58
C ASN A 17 11.30 12.49 -19.69
N ILE A 18 11.11 12.60 -18.37
CA ILE A 18 12.02 12.06 -17.35
C ILE A 18 11.47 10.73 -16.83
N PRO A 19 12.20 9.61 -16.95
CA PRO A 19 11.81 8.33 -16.37
C PRO A 19 11.65 8.41 -14.85
N ILE A 20 10.71 7.63 -14.30
CA ILE A 20 10.37 7.64 -12.88
C ILE A 20 10.78 6.31 -12.24
N VAL A 21 11.53 6.38 -11.14
CA VAL A 21 11.80 5.23 -10.27
C VAL A 21 11.08 5.46 -8.94
N THR A 22 10.23 4.50 -8.57
CA THR A 22 9.43 4.57 -7.33
C THR A 22 9.89 3.50 -6.35
N PHE A 23 10.33 3.90 -5.17
CA PHE A 23 10.60 2.99 -4.06
C PHE A 23 9.38 2.90 -3.18
N VAL A 24 8.89 1.67 -2.95
CA VAL A 24 7.65 1.42 -2.21
C VAL A 24 7.95 0.83 -0.84
N ASP A 25 7.48 1.51 0.19
CA ASP A 25 7.37 1.03 1.57
C ASP A 25 6.13 1.69 2.18
N VAL A 26 4.96 1.10 1.95
CA VAL A 26 3.69 1.71 2.32
C VAL A 26 2.75 0.71 2.98
N PRO A 27 2.38 0.93 4.27
CA PRO A 27 1.47 0.04 5.01
C PRO A 27 -0.01 0.35 4.77
N GLY A 28 -0.32 1.47 4.13
CA GLY A 28 -1.68 1.93 3.91
C GLY A 28 -1.79 3.45 3.87
N PHE A 29 -2.98 3.95 3.63
CA PHE A 29 -3.31 5.36 3.90
C PHE A 29 -3.49 5.57 5.39
N LEU A 30 -3.03 6.70 5.91
CA LEU A 30 -3.20 7.05 7.32
C LEU A 30 -4.70 7.22 7.64
N PRO A 31 -5.28 6.41 8.54
CA PRO A 31 -6.69 6.52 8.89
C PRO A 31 -6.94 7.69 9.85
N GLY A 32 -8.17 8.12 9.95
CA GLY A 32 -8.62 9.09 10.95
C GLY A 32 -9.49 10.19 10.38
N VAL A 33 -10.36 10.72 11.21
CA VAL A 33 -11.35 11.76 10.84
C VAL A 33 -10.68 13.00 10.26
N ALA A 34 -9.58 13.45 10.88
CA ALA A 34 -8.82 14.61 10.38
C ALA A 34 -8.23 14.35 8.99
N GLN A 35 -7.77 13.14 8.71
CA GLN A 35 -7.22 12.76 7.41
C GLN A 35 -8.32 12.72 6.34
N GLU A 36 -9.49 12.21 6.69
CA GLU A 36 -10.65 12.17 5.78
C GLU A 36 -11.14 13.59 5.48
N HIS A 37 -11.29 14.45 6.47
CA HIS A 37 -11.69 15.84 6.29
C HIS A 37 -10.68 16.64 5.44
N THR A 38 -9.39 16.33 5.54
CA THR A 38 -8.36 16.95 4.70
C THR A 38 -8.25 16.32 3.31
N GLY A 39 -9.09 15.33 3.01
CA GLY A 39 -9.26 14.75 1.69
C GLY A 39 -8.16 13.75 1.29
N ILE A 40 -7.74 12.88 2.21
CA ILE A 40 -6.69 11.89 1.96
C ILE A 40 -6.99 11.02 0.74
N ILE A 41 -8.23 10.54 0.60
CA ILE A 41 -8.67 9.72 -0.54
C ILE A 41 -8.62 10.52 -1.84
N LYS A 42 -9.13 11.75 -1.84
CA LYS A 42 -9.06 12.66 -2.99
C LYS A 42 -7.62 12.91 -3.44
N HIS A 43 -6.72 13.11 -2.49
CA HIS A 43 -5.31 13.37 -2.80
C HIS A 43 -4.57 12.11 -3.21
N GLY A 44 -4.91 10.95 -2.66
CA GLY A 44 -4.45 9.65 -3.13
C GLY A 44 -4.87 9.40 -4.58
N ALA A 45 -6.12 9.66 -4.91
CA ALA A 45 -6.63 9.56 -6.27
C ALA A 45 -5.86 10.46 -7.26
N LYS A 46 -5.45 11.67 -6.87
CA LYS A 46 -4.62 12.53 -7.74
C LYS A 46 -3.28 11.89 -8.11
N LEU A 47 -2.65 11.20 -7.17
CA LEU A 47 -1.41 10.49 -7.42
C LEU A 47 -1.63 9.29 -8.33
N LEU A 48 -2.70 8.53 -8.06
CA LEU A 48 -3.11 7.41 -8.91
C LEU A 48 -3.28 7.85 -10.37
N TYR A 49 -4.06 8.89 -10.59
CA TYR A 49 -4.27 9.44 -11.93
C TYR A 49 -2.98 9.92 -12.58
N ALA A 50 -2.11 10.60 -11.85
CA ALA A 50 -0.84 11.06 -12.38
C ALA A 50 0.02 9.89 -12.91
N TYR A 51 0.11 8.80 -12.15
CA TYR A 51 0.81 7.60 -12.61
C TYR A 51 0.13 6.90 -13.78
N CYS A 52 -1.20 6.85 -13.81
CA CYS A 52 -1.94 6.25 -14.93
C CYS A 52 -1.79 7.04 -16.24
N GLU A 53 -1.75 8.37 -16.15
CA GLU A 53 -1.62 9.26 -17.30
C GLU A 53 -0.18 9.35 -17.83
N ALA A 54 0.82 9.21 -16.97
CA ALA A 54 2.22 9.36 -17.32
C ALA A 54 2.65 8.35 -18.38
N THR A 55 3.30 8.84 -19.42
CA THR A 55 3.78 8.07 -20.58
C THR A 55 5.26 7.73 -20.50
N VAL A 56 6.00 8.34 -19.59
CA VAL A 56 7.43 8.04 -19.35
C VAL A 56 7.60 6.66 -18.70
N PRO A 57 8.78 6.02 -18.86
CA PRO A 57 9.09 4.76 -18.19
C PRO A 57 8.91 4.85 -16.68
N LYS A 58 8.17 3.89 -16.12
CA LYS A 58 7.85 3.80 -14.68
C LYS A 58 8.37 2.49 -14.11
N LEU A 59 9.42 2.59 -13.32
CA LEU A 59 10.05 1.46 -12.63
C LEU A 59 9.68 1.50 -11.15
N THR A 60 9.32 0.36 -10.59
CA THR A 60 8.90 0.25 -9.19
C THR A 60 9.70 -0.80 -8.46
N VAL A 61 10.25 -0.42 -7.31
CA VAL A 61 11.01 -1.31 -6.42
C VAL A 61 10.31 -1.36 -5.07
N ILE A 62 9.73 -2.51 -4.74
CA ILE A 62 9.12 -2.72 -3.42
C ILE A 62 10.23 -3.10 -2.44
N THR A 63 10.49 -2.22 -1.47
CA THR A 63 11.60 -2.37 -0.54
C THR A 63 11.21 -3.07 0.76
N ARG A 64 9.96 -2.90 1.21
CA ARG A 64 9.42 -3.54 2.41
C ARG A 64 7.93 -3.78 2.26
N LYS A 65 7.07 -2.89 2.72
CA LYS A 65 5.62 -3.06 2.72
C LYS A 65 4.97 -2.49 1.48
N ALA A 66 4.01 -3.23 0.93
CA ALA A 66 3.17 -2.81 -0.18
C ALA A 66 1.74 -3.29 0.08
N TYR A 67 0.97 -2.53 0.87
CA TYR A 67 -0.33 -2.95 1.35
C TYR A 67 -1.49 -2.16 0.74
N GLY A 68 -2.47 -2.91 0.22
CA GLY A 68 -3.76 -2.43 -0.21
C GLY A 68 -3.72 -1.30 -1.24
N GLY A 69 -4.73 -0.44 -1.22
CA GLY A 69 -4.86 0.66 -2.17
C GLY A 69 -3.73 1.69 -2.12
N ALA A 70 -3.00 1.80 -1.01
CA ALA A 70 -1.83 2.67 -0.95
C ALA A 70 -0.67 2.14 -1.79
N TYR A 71 -0.51 0.81 -1.87
CA TYR A 71 0.41 0.19 -2.83
C TYR A 71 -0.04 0.43 -4.27
N ASP A 72 -1.34 0.27 -4.56
CA ASP A 72 -1.85 0.46 -5.91
C ASP A 72 -1.49 1.83 -6.47
N VAL A 73 -1.58 2.87 -5.64
CA VAL A 73 -1.28 4.26 -6.00
C VAL A 73 0.20 4.51 -6.30
N MET A 74 1.11 3.68 -5.78
CA MET A 74 2.55 3.86 -5.88
C MET A 74 3.16 3.19 -7.12
N SER A 75 2.65 3.52 -8.30
CA SER A 75 3.16 2.99 -9.58
C SER A 75 3.15 1.46 -9.65
N SER A 76 2.12 0.83 -9.09
CA SER A 76 2.01 -0.63 -9.08
C SER A 76 1.82 -1.20 -10.50
N LYS A 77 2.09 -2.49 -10.64
CA LYS A 77 1.79 -3.20 -11.89
C LYS A 77 0.29 -3.19 -12.24
N HIS A 78 -0.59 -3.05 -11.24
CA HIS A 78 -2.04 -3.00 -11.42
C HIS A 78 -2.51 -1.75 -12.20
N ILE A 79 -1.76 -0.65 -12.08
CA ILE A 79 -1.99 0.60 -12.82
C ILE A 79 -0.99 0.80 -13.96
N ARG A 80 -0.46 -0.29 -14.49
CA ARG A 80 0.47 -0.31 -15.64
C ARG A 80 1.82 0.35 -15.38
N GLY A 81 2.42 0.13 -14.20
CA GLY A 81 3.86 0.34 -14.02
C GLY A 81 4.64 -0.61 -14.96
N ASP A 82 5.62 -0.09 -15.68
CA ASP A 82 6.28 -0.82 -16.77
C ASP A 82 7.15 -1.96 -16.25
N TYR A 83 7.85 -1.74 -15.15
CA TYR A 83 8.71 -2.76 -14.53
C TYR A 83 8.59 -2.71 -13.01
N ASN A 84 8.22 -3.85 -12.41
CA ASN A 84 8.02 -3.96 -10.97
C ASN A 84 8.86 -5.10 -10.41
N VAL A 85 9.70 -4.79 -9.44
CA VAL A 85 10.51 -5.75 -8.68
C VAL A 85 10.29 -5.58 -7.19
N ALA A 86 10.55 -6.63 -6.43
CA ALA A 86 10.46 -6.62 -4.98
C ALA A 86 11.74 -7.23 -4.38
N TRP A 87 12.15 -6.71 -3.24
CA TRP A 87 13.18 -7.36 -2.46
C TRP A 87 12.67 -8.69 -1.90
N PRO A 88 13.55 -9.68 -1.64
CA PRO A 88 13.11 -10.99 -1.12
C PRO A 88 12.37 -10.90 0.23
N THR A 89 12.58 -9.83 0.97
CA THR A 89 11.94 -9.55 2.27
C THR A 89 10.72 -8.63 2.17
N ALA A 90 10.25 -8.34 0.94
CA ALA A 90 9.10 -7.47 0.74
C ALA A 90 7.80 -8.19 1.07
N GLU A 91 6.89 -7.47 1.72
CA GLU A 91 5.57 -7.96 2.09
C GLU A 91 4.52 -7.30 1.18
N ILE A 92 3.85 -8.10 0.36
CA ILE A 92 2.81 -7.61 -0.55
C ILE A 92 1.47 -8.23 -0.15
N ALA A 93 0.53 -7.42 0.34
CA ALA A 93 -0.74 -7.90 0.85
C ALA A 93 -1.85 -6.86 0.72
N VAL A 94 -3.09 -7.29 0.89
CA VAL A 94 -4.24 -6.37 0.98
C VAL A 94 -4.16 -5.55 2.27
N MET A 95 -3.74 -6.19 3.38
CA MET A 95 -3.53 -5.56 4.68
C MET A 95 -2.53 -6.37 5.51
N GLY A 96 -2.00 -5.76 6.57
CA GLY A 96 -1.09 -6.46 7.49
C GLY A 96 -1.74 -7.64 8.20
N PRO A 97 -0.94 -8.66 8.63
CA PRO A 97 -1.46 -9.89 9.23
C PRO A 97 -2.42 -9.68 10.39
N LYS A 98 -2.11 -8.73 11.28
CA LYS A 98 -2.95 -8.41 12.44
C LYS A 98 -4.36 -7.97 12.02
N GLY A 99 -4.46 -7.03 11.07
CA GLY A 99 -5.75 -6.55 10.58
C GLY A 99 -6.54 -7.64 9.86
N ALA A 100 -5.87 -8.50 9.09
CA ALA A 100 -6.50 -9.64 8.43
C ALA A 100 -7.10 -10.62 9.44
N VAL A 101 -6.34 -10.96 10.48
CA VAL A 101 -6.77 -11.87 11.56
C VAL A 101 -7.94 -11.30 12.35
N GLU A 102 -7.91 -10.02 12.69
CA GLU A 102 -9.02 -9.32 13.37
C GLU A 102 -10.35 -9.42 12.60
N ILE A 103 -10.28 -9.43 11.27
CA ILE A 103 -11.48 -9.55 10.42
C ILE A 103 -11.89 -11.00 10.27
N LEU A 104 -10.95 -11.87 9.87
CA LEU A 104 -11.25 -13.26 9.49
C LEU A 104 -11.62 -14.13 10.70
N PHE A 105 -10.99 -13.92 11.84
CA PHE A 105 -11.13 -14.74 13.04
C PHE A 105 -11.82 -14.00 14.20
N LYS A 106 -12.53 -12.90 13.90
CA LYS A 106 -13.18 -12.06 14.90
C LYS A 106 -14.04 -12.84 15.92
N LYS A 107 -14.83 -13.79 15.44
CA LYS A 107 -15.73 -14.59 16.30
C LYS A 107 -14.93 -15.55 17.19
N GLU A 108 -14.00 -16.28 16.60
CA GLU A 108 -13.14 -17.23 17.31
C GLU A 108 -12.35 -16.56 18.43
N ILE A 109 -11.77 -15.37 18.13
CA ILE A 109 -11.02 -14.60 19.11
C ILE A 109 -11.91 -14.10 20.25
N ALA A 110 -13.13 -13.67 19.93
CA ALA A 110 -14.09 -13.17 20.93
C ALA A 110 -14.63 -14.28 21.85
N GLU A 111 -14.67 -15.52 21.40
CA GLU A 111 -15.15 -16.70 22.14
C GLU A 111 -14.02 -17.47 22.87
N ALA A 112 -12.76 -17.05 22.69
CA ALA A 112 -11.63 -17.69 23.33
C ALA A 112 -11.51 -17.31 24.81
N ASP A 113 -11.04 -18.24 25.64
CA ASP A 113 -10.77 -18.01 27.07
C ASP A 113 -9.71 -16.91 27.27
N ASP A 114 -8.72 -16.82 26.38
CA ASP A 114 -7.74 -15.73 26.29
C ASP A 114 -7.72 -15.17 24.86
N PRO A 115 -8.46 -14.07 24.61
CA PRO A 115 -8.52 -13.43 23.30
C PRO A 115 -7.15 -12.95 22.79
N THR A 116 -6.27 -12.52 23.71
CA THR A 116 -4.94 -12.00 23.32
C THR A 116 -4.05 -13.13 22.82
N ALA A 117 -3.97 -14.22 23.56
CA ALA A 117 -3.19 -15.39 23.15
C ALA A 117 -3.74 -16.02 21.87
N ALA A 118 -5.07 -16.07 21.68
CA ALA A 118 -5.71 -16.54 20.47
C ALA A 118 -5.35 -15.66 19.27
N MET A 119 -5.36 -14.36 19.45
CA MET A 119 -4.97 -13.39 18.43
C MET A 119 -3.52 -13.57 17.99
N ASP A 120 -2.59 -13.62 18.94
CA ASP A 120 -1.16 -13.74 18.67
C ASP A 120 -0.84 -15.04 17.94
N ARG A 121 -1.46 -16.15 18.34
CA ARG A 121 -1.34 -17.44 17.64
C ARG A 121 -1.80 -17.35 16.20
N ARG A 122 -2.98 -16.78 15.96
CA ARG A 122 -3.52 -16.61 14.61
C ARG A 122 -2.70 -15.69 13.74
N VAL A 123 -2.14 -14.63 14.31
CA VAL A 123 -1.22 -13.72 13.58
C VAL A 123 0.04 -14.45 13.18
N ALA A 124 0.63 -15.27 14.05
CA ALA A 124 1.80 -16.08 13.72
C ALA A 124 1.52 -17.08 12.59
N GLU A 125 0.43 -17.85 12.69
CA GLU A 125 -0.01 -18.82 11.67
C GLU A 125 -0.27 -18.12 10.30
N TYR A 126 -0.92 -16.95 10.33
CA TYR A 126 -1.21 -16.19 9.12
C TYR A 126 0.05 -15.63 8.49
N THR A 127 0.98 -15.13 9.30
CA THR A 127 2.27 -14.61 8.82
C THR A 127 3.10 -15.71 8.17
N GLU A 128 3.21 -16.89 8.78
CA GLU A 128 3.94 -18.04 8.23
C GLU A 128 3.39 -18.48 6.85
N LYS A 129 2.06 -18.37 6.68
CA LYS A 129 1.39 -18.81 5.45
C LYS A 129 1.43 -17.80 4.31
N PHE A 130 1.45 -16.49 4.60
CA PHE A 130 1.19 -15.42 3.63
C PHE A 130 2.24 -14.29 3.58
N ALA A 131 3.29 -14.35 4.39
CA ALA A 131 4.38 -13.37 4.38
C ALA A 131 5.67 -13.89 3.74
#